data_129205cc33a40d3230e4e76244099548
#
_entry.id   129205cc33a40d3230e4e76244099548
#
_cell.length_a   1.000
_cell.length_b   1.000
_cell.length_c   1.000
_cell.angle_alpha   90.00
_cell.angle_beta   90.00
_cell.angle_gamma   90.00
#
_symmetry.space_group_name_H-M   'P 1'
#
loop_
_entity.id
_entity.type
_entity.pdbx_description
1 polymer ?
#
loop_
_entity_poly.entity_id
_entity_poly.type
_entity_poly.pdbx_seq_one_letter_code
_entity_poly.pdbx_strand_id
1 'polypeptide(L)'
;MMPDFNIASVVLILHIAIAVPLCLHILLTKQENAAIAWIGFVLVSPFVGAFLYWLFGINRVSRRARRYRRGRRADAPPDLTTHEMPFKGLPTSQQRQLFQFARSVHTMPYLGGNHVVPLVNAENAYPNMLAAIDEAKRTIVLSVYIFDCDEIGLKFIDALVAAHRRGVIVRVLLDEIGSGKRTKPADMLLSAAGISTARFIPQNLKFFPLINLRNHRKIMVVDGRLGFIGGMNICLSYAAQKDEEIRDLHFRVSGPVIGQLNAIFEEDWKFAKDEAIELPLLPTPSEKLDDPIYARAIPDGPDEASQRTQWIMVGALAVAQKSVHVLTPYFLPNDILTNALCVAAMRGVSVQVVVPSRTDIPLVDWAMEAKFQYLLEHGVKIYRSPPPFDHTKLMLVDAVWTLVGSSNWDQRSLRLNFEANLECYDNALAQDLETHFDSIKKIAKAVAVSDLVQSPLQIRLRNNFARLFSPYL
;
A
#
# COMPACT_ATOMS: atom_id res chain seq x y z
N MET A 1 3.84 -41.75 -50.94
CA MET A 1 3.45 -42.27 -49.63
C MET A 1 3.46 -41.08 -48.65
N MET A 2 2.28 -40.54 -48.37
CA MET A 2 2.19 -39.58 -47.26
C MET A 2 2.19 -40.40 -45.97
N PRO A 3 2.96 -40.01 -44.96
CA PRO A 3 2.92 -40.71 -43.68
C PRO A 3 1.53 -40.55 -43.07
N ASP A 4 0.88 -41.68 -42.75
CA ASP A 4 -0.36 -41.70 -41.99
C ASP A 4 -0.09 -41.08 -40.62
N PHE A 5 -0.36 -39.77 -40.49
CA PHE A 5 -0.30 -39.09 -39.19
C PHE A 5 -1.45 -39.61 -38.32
N ASN A 6 -1.13 -40.55 -37.44
CA ASN A 6 -2.05 -40.96 -36.39
C ASN A 6 -2.41 -39.76 -35.52
N ILE A 7 -3.66 -39.60 -35.10
CA ILE A 7 -4.15 -38.53 -34.25
C ILE A 7 -3.23 -38.31 -33.03
N ALA A 8 -2.69 -39.41 -32.48
CA ALA A 8 -1.75 -39.35 -31.37
C ALA A 8 -0.43 -38.59 -31.71
N SER A 9 0.08 -38.75 -32.93
CA SER A 9 1.29 -38.06 -33.40
C SER A 9 1.04 -36.59 -33.62
N VAL A 10 -0.12 -36.19 -34.10
CA VAL A 10 -0.53 -34.79 -34.25
C VAL A 10 -0.68 -34.13 -32.90
N VAL A 11 -1.33 -34.78 -31.92
CA VAL A 11 -1.49 -34.30 -30.56
C VAL A 11 -0.13 -34.13 -29.87
N LEU A 12 0.79 -35.08 -30.04
CA LEU A 12 2.15 -35.00 -29.52
C LEU A 12 2.95 -33.83 -30.08
N ILE A 13 2.88 -33.63 -31.41
CA ILE A 13 3.55 -32.50 -32.07
C ILE A 13 3.00 -31.16 -31.55
N LEU A 14 1.69 -31.03 -31.45
CA LEU A 14 1.04 -29.84 -30.89
C LEU A 14 1.42 -29.63 -29.44
N HIS A 15 1.51 -30.70 -28.63
CA HIS A 15 1.97 -30.67 -27.27
C HIS A 15 3.38 -30.05 -27.17
N ILE A 16 4.32 -30.61 -27.95
CA ILE A 16 5.71 -30.14 -27.95
C ILE A 16 5.80 -28.69 -28.45
N ALA A 17 5.07 -28.36 -29.51
CA ALA A 17 5.06 -27.02 -30.10
C ALA A 17 4.55 -25.94 -29.12
N ILE A 18 3.66 -26.29 -28.20
CA ILE A 18 3.16 -25.38 -27.15
C ILE A 18 4.06 -25.41 -25.93
N ALA A 19 4.43 -26.60 -25.44
CA ALA A 19 5.15 -26.76 -24.18
C ALA A 19 6.56 -26.17 -24.24
N VAL A 20 7.31 -26.39 -25.33
CA VAL A 20 8.73 -25.95 -25.41
C VAL A 20 8.86 -24.42 -25.35
N PRO A 21 8.18 -23.61 -26.19
CA PRO A 21 8.28 -22.15 -26.08
C PRO A 21 7.79 -21.63 -24.74
N LEU A 22 6.78 -22.28 -24.15
CA LEU A 22 6.23 -21.87 -22.86
C LEU A 22 7.19 -22.16 -21.73
N CYS A 23 7.81 -23.34 -21.70
CA CYS A 23 8.84 -23.70 -20.72
C CYS A 23 10.05 -22.76 -20.81
N LEU A 24 10.50 -22.42 -22.02
CA LEU A 24 11.57 -21.44 -22.21
C LEU A 24 11.17 -20.07 -21.65
N HIS A 25 9.95 -19.60 -21.97
CA HIS A 25 9.45 -18.35 -21.41
C HIS A 25 9.35 -18.39 -19.88
N ILE A 26 8.91 -19.50 -19.29
CA ILE A 26 8.82 -19.69 -17.82
C ILE A 26 10.23 -19.63 -17.20
N LEU A 27 11.20 -20.36 -17.74
CA LEU A 27 12.57 -20.37 -17.27
C LEU A 27 13.22 -18.98 -17.27
N LEU A 28 12.95 -18.18 -18.31
CA LEU A 28 13.52 -16.85 -18.47
C LEU A 28 12.81 -15.76 -17.61
N THR A 29 11.60 -16.04 -17.09
CA THR A 29 10.76 -14.99 -16.49
C THR A 29 10.29 -15.27 -15.07
N LYS A 30 10.43 -16.51 -14.58
CA LYS A 30 9.93 -16.92 -13.28
C LYS A 30 11.05 -17.25 -12.30
N GLN A 31 10.76 -17.05 -11.01
CA GLN A 31 11.62 -17.52 -9.92
C GLN A 31 11.51 -19.05 -9.79
N GLU A 32 12.50 -19.68 -9.23
CA GLU A 32 12.70 -21.15 -9.19
C GLU A 32 11.44 -21.93 -8.82
N ASN A 33 10.85 -21.68 -7.64
CA ASN A 33 9.67 -22.43 -7.17
C ASN A 33 8.47 -22.28 -8.11
N ALA A 34 8.24 -21.08 -8.61
CA ALA A 34 7.15 -20.82 -9.56
C ALA A 34 7.45 -21.41 -10.93
N ALA A 35 8.72 -21.42 -11.36
CA ALA A 35 9.12 -22.03 -12.61
C ALA A 35 8.89 -23.55 -12.59
N ILE A 36 9.34 -24.24 -11.54
CA ILE A 36 9.14 -25.68 -11.38
C ILE A 36 7.65 -26.04 -11.42
N ALA A 37 6.82 -25.33 -10.66
CA ALA A 37 5.38 -25.59 -10.62
C ALA A 37 4.72 -25.39 -11.99
N TRP A 38 5.02 -24.28 -12.68
CA TRP A 38 4.44 -23.99 -13.99
C TRP A 38 4.94 -24.95 -15.08
N ILE A 39 6.21 -25.30 -15.10
CA ILE A 39 6.81 -26.25 -16.05
C ILE A 39 6.15 -27.61 -15.85
N GLY A 40 6.09 -28.11 -14.60
CA GLY A 40 5.46 -29.39 -14.30
C GLY A 40 3.99 -29.42 -14.78
N PHE A 41 3.25 -28.35 -14.55
CA PHE A 41 1.85 -28.26 -14.96
C PHE A 41 1.69 -28.19 -16.50
N VAL A 42 2.55 -27.44 -17.20
CA VAL A 42 2.55 -27.35 -18.68
C VAL A 42 2.93 -28.67 -19.33
N LEU A 43 3.89 -29.42 -18.75
CA LEU A 43 4.30 -30.71 -19.28
C LEU A 43 3.23 -31.79 -19.12
N VAL A 44 2.52 -31.81 -17.97
CA VAL A 44 1.44 -32.79 -17.70
C VAL A 44 0.18 -32.47 -18.48
N SER A 45 -0.16 -31.18 -18.66
CA SER A 45 -1.39 -30.74 -19.31
C SER A 45 -1.13 -29.49 -20.19
N PRO A 46 -0.57 -29.66 -21.40
CA PRO A 46 -0.06 -28.52 -22.17
C PRO A 46 -1.13 -27.51 -22.55
N PHE A 47 -2.32 -27.94 -22.94
CA PHE A 47 -3.40 -27.03 -23.35
C PHE A 47 -3.96 -26.27 -22.14
N VAL A 48 -4.31 -27.00 -21.08
CA VAL A 48 -4.83 -26.40 -19.84
C VAL A 48 -3.72 -25.61 -19.13
N GLY A 49 -2.51 -26.16 -19.06
CA GLY A 49 -1.36 -25.51 -18.47
C GLY A 49 -0.98 -24.22 -19.21
N ALA A 50 -0.99 -24.23 -20.55
CA ALA A 50 -0.76 -23.06 -21.37
C ALA A 50 -1.84 -21.98 -21.14
N PHE A 51 -3.10 -22.37 -21.12
CA PHE A 51 -4.23 -21.47 -20.87
C PHE A 51 -4.13 -20.82 -19.48
N LEU A 52 -3.92 -21.63 -18.44
CA LEU A 52 -3.81 -21.14 -17.08
C LEU A 52 -2.52 -20.32 -16.86
N TYR A 53 -1.41 -20.73 -17.48
CA TYR A 53 -0.20 -19.91 -17.46
C TYR A 53 -0.40 -18.57 -18.20
N TRP A 54 -1.07 -18.59 -19.34
CA TRP A 54 -1.45 -17.35 -20.03
C TRP A 54 -2.35 -16.48 -19.16
N LEU A 55 -3.29 -17.07 -18.42
CA LEU A 55 -4.22 -16.33 -17.56
C LEU A 55 -3.57 -15.81 -16.29
N PHE A 56 -2.84 -16.65 -15.55
CA PHE A 56 -2.31 -16.36 -14.22
C PHE A 56 -0.78 -16.24 -14.15
N GLY A 57 -0.06 -16.91 -15.04
CA GLY A 57 1.39 -16.94 -15.02
C GLY A 57 2.04 -15.67 -15.56
N ILE A 58 1.43 -14.99 -16.52
CA ILE A 58 2.00 -13.79 -17.13
C ILE A 58 1.54 -12.56 -16.35
N ASN A 59 2.48 -11.89 -15.67
CA ASN A 59 2.18 -10.60 -15.02
C ASN A 59 2.05 -9.48 -16.07
N ARG A 60 0.86 -9.37 -16.66
CA ARG A 60 0.54 -8.37 -17.68
C ARG A 60 0.40 -6.98 -17.12
N VAL A 61 -0.02 -6.88 -15.85
CA VAL A 61 -0.18 -5.63 -15.12
C VAL A 61 1.16 -4.91 -15.05
N SER A 62 2.19 -5.57 -14.52
CA SER A 62 3.54 -5.02 -14.43
C SER A 62 4.14 -4.69 -15.81
N ARG A 63 3.93 -5.53 -16.84
CA ARG A 63 4.44 -5.26 -18.20
C ARG A 63 3.82 -4.01 -18.82
N ARG A 64 2.53 -3.76 -18.58
CA ARG A 64 1.81 -2.62 -19.14
C ARG A 64 2.11 -1.34 -18.38
N ALA A 65 2.13 -1.40 -17.06
CA ALA A 65 2.55 -0.29 -16.22
C ALA A 65 3.98 0.18 -16.58
N ARG A 66 4.93 -0.79 -16.72
CA ARG A 66 6.30 -0.48 -17.19
C ARG A 66 6.35 0.09 -18.60
N ARG A 67 5.49 -0.37 -19.53
CA ARG A 67 5.43 0.17 -20.90
C ARG A 67 4.95 1.62 -20.89
N TYR A 68 3.98 1.92 -20.06
CA TYR A 68 3.45 3.27 -19.87
C TYR A 68 4.53 4.23 -19.31
N ARG A 69 5.35 3.77 -18.36
CA ARG A 69 6.48 4.53 -17.82
C ARG A 69 7.71 4.58 -18.75
N ARG A 70 8.01 3.53 -19.52
CA ARG A 70 9.17 3.51 -20.44
C ARG A 70 9.12 4.55 -21.55
N GLY A 71 7.94 4.98 -21.96
CA GLY A 71 7.77 6.12 -22.86
C GLY A 71 8.01 7.48 -22.20
N ARG A 72 8.21 7.49 -20.92
CA ARG A 72 8.35 8.67 -20.07
C ARG A 72 9.41 8.34 -19.03
N ARG A 73 10.67 8.66 -19.34
CA ARG A 73 11.60 9.00 -18.25
C ARG A 73 10.85 10.02 -17.44
N ALA A 74 10.58 9.70 -16.17
CA ALA A 74 10.13 10.71 -15.24
C ALA A 74 11.15 11.84 -15.36
N ASP A 75 10.73 12.95 -15.94
CA ASP A 75 11.45 14.18 -15.74
C ASP A 75 11.63 14.24 -14.23
N ALA A 76 12.87 14.41 -13.78
CA ALA A 76 13.15 14.51 -12.36
C ALA A 76 12.13 15.49 -11.79
N PRO A 77 11.47 15.19 -10.65
CA PRO A 77 10.55 16.14 -10.06
C PRO A 77 11.24 17.51 -10.04
N PRO A 78 10.49 18.60 -10.27
CA PRO A 78 11.06 19.92 -10.36
C PRO A 78 12.05 20.10 -9.22
N ASP A 79 13.21 20.64 -9.50
CA ASP A 79 14.42 20.67 -8.69
C ASP A 79 14.16 20.85 -7.18
N LEU A 80 13.75 19.76 -6.50
CA LEU A 80 13.59 19.68 -5.05
C LEU A 80 14.96 19.45 -4.37
N THR A 81 16.04 19.48 -5.16
CA THR A 81 17.41 19.26 -4.69
C THR A 81 17.94 20.40 -3.82
N THR A 82 17.26 21.54 -3.77
CA THR A 82 17.71 22.71 -3.02
C THR A 82 17.58 22.60 -1.50
N HIS A 83 16.98 21.54 -0.97
CA HIS A 83 16.82 21.34 0.46
C HIS A 83 17.38 19.99 0.99
N GLU A 84 18.45 19.48 0.37
CA GLU A 84 19.28 18.50 1.04
C GLU A 84 19.99 19.20 2.22
N MET A 85 19.25 19.37 3.32
CA MET A 85 19.87 19.85 4.54
C MET A 85 20.87 18.82 5.05
N PRO A 86 22.10 19.23 5.38
CA PRO A 86 23.05 18.32 6.01
C PRO A 86 22.44 17.82 7.32
N PHE A 87 22.47 16.49 7.53
CA PHE A 87 21.99 15.82 8.72
C PHE A 87 22.71 16.30 9.99
N LYS A 88 22.42 17.47 10.45
CA LYS A 88 22.74 17.88 11.81
C LYS A 88 21.65 17.29 12.70
N GLY A 89 21.91 16.13 13.28
CA GLY A 89 21.04 15.58 14.31
C GLY A 89 20.51 14.16 14.16
N LEU A 90 20.86 13.38 13.14
CA LEU A 90 20.57 11.95 13.24
C LEU A 90 21.44 11.31 14.33
N PRO A 91 20.83 10.78 15.42
CA PRO A 91 21.56 10.48 16.65
C PRO A 91 22.53 9.30 16.54
N THR A 92 22.35 8.37 15.58
CA THR A 92 23.15 7.15 15.52
C THR A 92 23.72 6.83 14.14
N SER A 93 24.81 6.06 14.10
CA SER A 93 25.38 5.54 12.84
C SER A 93 24.39 4.68 12.04
N GLN A 94 23.50 3.95 12.71
CA GLN A 94 22.52 3.08 12.09
C GLN A 94 21.43 3.84 11.37
N GLN A 95 20.95 4.93 11.94
CA GLN A 95 19.96 5.79 11.27
C GLN A 95 20.53 6.42 10.01
N ARG A 96 21.81 6.80 10.03
CA ARG A 96 22.52 7.23 8.83
C ARG A 96 22.63 6.11 7.80
N GLN A 97 22.86 4.87 8.21
CA GLN A 97 22.89 3.71 7.32
C GLN A 97 21.52 3.45 6.68
N LEU A 98 20.44 3.51 7.48
CA LEU A 98 19.08 3.36 6.97
C LEU A 98 18.76 4.45 5.94
N PHE A 99 19.10 5.69 6.24
CA PHE A 99 18.92 6.81 5.33
C PHE A 99 19.66 6.60 3.99
N GLN A 100 20.95 6.22 4.05
CA GLN A 100 21.75 5.95 2.85
C GLN A 100 21.17 4.78 2.04
N PHE A 101 20.79 3.71 2.73
CA PHE A 101 20.14 2.55 2.11
C PHE A 101 18.82 2.97 1.43
N ALA A 102 17.97 3.67 2.14
CA ALA A 102 16.68 4.08 1.64
C ALA A 102 16.80 5.06 0.44
N ARG A 103 17.86 5.89 0.37
CA ARG A 103 18.20 6.69 -0.83
C ARG A 103 18.56 5.81 -2.03
N SER A 104 19.23 4.69 -1.83
CA SER A 104 19.55 3.76 -2.93
C SER A 104 18.32 3.04 -3.49
N VAL A 105 17.30 2.88 -2.65
CA VAL A 105 16.02 2.25 -3.04
C VAL A 105 15.11 3.23 -3.79
N HIS A 106 15.10 4.50 -3.40
CA HIS A 106 14.21 5.50 -4.00
C HIS A 106 14.86 6.87 -4.12
N THR A 107 14.67 7.50 -5.28
CA THR A 107 15.29 8.76 -5.66
C THR A 107 14.62 10.02 -5.09
N MET A 108 13.38 9.93 -4.60
CA MET A 108 12.75 11.08 -3.93
C MET A 108 13.58 11.49 -2.71
N PRO A 109 13.93 12.77 -2.57
CA PRO A 109 14.75 13.25 -1.46
C PRO A 109 13.98 13.26 -0.14
N TYR A 110 14.71 13.13 0.97
CA TYR A 110 14.16 13.51 2.28
C TYR A 110 14.14 15.03 2.40
N LEU A 111 13.01 15.55 2.81
CA LEU A 111 12.80 16.98 2.98
C LEU A 111 12.60 17.30 4.45
N GLY A 112 13.37 18.27 4.96
CA GLY A 112 13.18 18.84 6.29
C GLY A 112 12.09 19.93 6.26
N GLY A 113 11.67 20.37 7.45
CA GLY A 113 10.68 21.46 7.55
C GLY A 113 9.24 21.01 7.38
N ASN A 114 8.96 19.73 7.57
CA ASN A 114 7.59 19.23 7.54
C ASN A 114 6.99 19.20 8.94
N HIS A 115 5.66 19.25 8.98
CA HIS A 115 4.85 19.03 10.15
C HIS A 115 3.87 17.89 9.87
N VAL A 116 3.88 16.85 10.67
CA VAL A 116 3.07 15.64 10.51
C VAL A 116 2.27 15.42 11.80
N VAL A 117 0.95 15.49 11.69
CA VAL A 117 0.04 15.34 12.83
C VAL A 117 -0.80 14.08 12.66
N PRO A 118 -0.71 13.12 13.56
CA PRO A 118 -1.58 11.95 13.56
C PRO A 118 -3.04 12.35 13.83
N LEU A 119 -3.95 11.84 13.02
CA LEU A 119 -5.39 11.98 13.20
C LEU A 119 -5.95 10.58 13.48
N VAL A 120 -6.22 10.31 14.74
CA VAL A 120 -6.71 9.00 15.19
C VAL A 120 -8.20 8.92 14.89
N ASN A 121 -8.61 7.93 14.12
CA ASN A 121 -9.96 7.64 13.67
C ASN A 121 -10.64 8.78 12.87
N ALA A 122 -11.81 8.49 12.33
CA ALA A 122 -12.55 9.40 11.48
C ALA A 122 -13.07 10.63 12.24
N GLU A 123 -13.34 10.51 13.54
CA GLU A 123 -13.75 11.62 14.39
C GLU A 123 -12.75 12.78 14.41
N ASN A 124 -11.47 12.50 14.21
CA ASN A 124 -10.44 13.52 14.09
C ASN A 124 -10.10 13.81 12.61
N ALA A 125 -10.07 12.78 11.75
CA ALA A 125 -9.63 12.94 10.38
C ALA A 125 -10.67 13.69 9.52
N TYR A 126 -11.93 13.28 9.53
CA TYR A 126 -12.93 13.86 8.64
C TYR A 126 -13.24 15.34 8.92
N PRO A 127 -13.39 15.80 10.16
CA PRO A 127 -13.56 17.24 10.41
C PRO A 127 -12.36 18.06 9.92
N ASN A 128 -11.12 17.59 10.12
CA ASN A 128 -9.93 18.27 9.63
C ASN A 128 -9.89 18.32 8.08
N MET A 129 -10.27 17.23 7.41
CA MET A 129 -10.32 17.18 5.95
C MET A 129 -11.43 18.10 5.40
N LEU A 130 -12.62 18.08 5.99
CA LEU A 130 -13.75 18.93 5.57
C LEU A 130 -13.42 20.41 5.79
N ALA A 131 -12.85 20.78 6.94
CA ALA A 131 -12.41 22.15 7.19
C ALA A 131 -11.38 22.62 6.16
N ALA A 132 -10.42 21.76 5.78
CA ALA A 132 -9.46 22.08 4.74
C ALA A 132 -10.11 22.29 3.35
N ILE A 133 -11.15 21.51 3.02
CA ILE A 133 -11.94 21.69 1.79
C ILE A 133 -12.70 23.02 1.82
N ASP A 134 -13.29 23.38 2.95
CA ASP A 134 -14.03 24.61 3.12
C ASP A 134 -13.14 25.86 3.04
N GLU A 135 -11.91 25.77 3.52
CA GLU A 135 -10.90 26.84 3.48
C GLU A 135 -10.15 26.96 2.15
N ALA A 136 -10.30 25.97 1.25
CA ALA A 136 -9.61 25.91 -0.02
C ALA A 136 -9.87 27.12 -0.92
N LYS A 137 -8.82 27.66 -1.55
CA LYS A 137 -8.86 28.86 -2.37
C LYS A 137 -8.46 28.65 -3.83
N ARG A 138 -7.68 27.59 -4.12
CA ARG A 138 -7.10 27.35 -5.45
C ARG A 138 -7.35 25.96 -5.99
N THR A 139 -6.89 24.94 -5.26
CA THR A 139 -6.89 23.57 -5.76
C THR A 139 -7.22 22.57 -4.66
N ILE A 140 -7.98 21.55 -5.02
CA ILE A 140 -8.13 20.33 -4.22
C ILE A 140 -7.89 19.15 -5.13
N VAL A 141 -6.99 18.25 -4.74
CA VAL A 141 -6.85 16.93 -5.36
C VAL A 141 -7.12 15.86 -4.33
N LEU A 142 -7.88 14.85 -4.72
CA LEU A 142 -8.29 13.74 -3.86
C LEU A 142 -8.13 12.43 -4.62
N SER A 143 -7.29 11.53 -4.12
CA SER A 143 -7.20 10.13 -4.54
C SER A 143 -7.68 9.25 -3.40
N VAL A 144 -8.65 8.37 -3.63
CA VAL A 144 -9.20 7.48 -2.61
C VAL A 144 -9.66 6.16 -3.22
N TYR A 145 -9.49 5.06 -2.47
CA TYR A 145 -9.86 3.72 -2.90
C TYR A 145 -11.38 3.47 -2.82
N ILE A 146 -11.99 3.81 -1.68
CA ILE A 146 -13.45 3.74 -1.47
C ILE A 146 -13.97 5.14 -1.20
N PHE A 147 -14.95 5.56 -1.99
CA PHE A 147 -15.72 6.76 -1.77
C PHE A 147 -17.21 6.41 -1.90
N ASP A 148 -17.87 6.20 -0.77
CA ASP A 148 -19.27 5.83 -0.73
C ASP A 148 -20.18 7.05 -0.79
N CYS A 149 -21.39 6.87 -1.32
CA CYS A 149 -22.44 7.89 -1.28
C CYS A 149 -23.37 7.67 -0.08
N ASP A 150 -22.80 7.34 1.07
CA ASP A 150 -23.48 7.29 2.36
C ASP A 150 -23.50 8.68 3.03
N GLU A 151 -23.96 8.76 4.27
CA GLU A 151 -24.06 10.02 5.00
C GLU A 151 -22.73 10.80 5.06
N ILE A 152 -21.62 10.10 5.27
CA ILE A 152 -20.29 10.71 5.31
C ILE A 152 -19.83 11.14 3.92
N GLY A 153 -19.96 10.25 2.94
CA GLY A 153 -19.56 10.57 1.57
C GLY A 153 -20.34 11.72 0.98
N LEU A 154 -21.64 11.84 1.27
CA LEU A 154 -22.44 12.99 0.84
C LEU A 154 -21.93 14.31 1.44
N LYS A 155 -21.50 14.33 2.72
CA LYS A 155 -20.87 15.53 3.33
C LYS A 155 -19.60 15.95 2.57
N PHE A 156 -18.76 14.99 2.18
CA PHE A 156 -17.59 15.27 1.36
C PHE A 156 -17.94 15.74 -0.05
N ILE A 157 -18.93 15.13 -0.69
CA ILE A 157 -19.40 15.55 -2.02
C ILE A 157 -19.91 16.99 -1.96
N ASP A 158 -20.76 17.33 -0.99
CA ASP A 158 -21.32 18.67 -0.81
C ASP A 158 -20.21 19.71 -0.57
N ALA A 159 -19.22 19.41 0.26
CA ALA A 159 -18.08 20.27 0.53
C ALA A 159 -17.22 20.50 -0.74
N LEU A 160 -16.91 19.44 -1.50
CA LEU A 160 -16.17 19.54 -2.77
C LEU A 160 -16.94 20.34 -3.82
N VAL A 161 -18.26 20.14 -3.93
CA VAL A 161 -19.12 20.92 -4.83
C VAL A 161 -19.17 22.39 -4.41
N ALA A 162 -19.27 22.67 -3.12
CA ALA A 162 -19.24 24.04 -2.60
C ALA A 162 -17.88 24.71 -2.90
N ALA A 163 -16.76 24.00 -2.72
CA ALA A 163 -15.44 24.49 -3.08
C ALA A 163 -15.34 24.77 -4.58
N HIS A 164 -15.83 23.87 -5.44
CA HIS A 164 -15.86 24.07 -6.88
C HIS A 164 -16.69 25.31 -7.29
N ARG A 165 -17.84 25.53 -6.67
CA ARG A 165 -18.67 26.73 -6.89
C ARG A 165 -17.98 28.03 -6.46
N ARG A 166 -17.04 27.97 -5.51
CA ARG A 166 -16.18 29.12 -5.14
C ARG A 166 -15.06 29.37 -6.15
N GLY A 167 -14.92 28.56 -7.20
CA GLY A 167 -13.88 28.67 -8.22
C GLY A 167 -12.64 27.83 -7.93
N VAL A 168 -12.67 26.96 -6.91
CA VAL A 168 -11.56 26.05 -6.62
C VAL A 168 -11.49 24.95 -7.68
N ILE A 169 -10.29 24.67 -8.19
CA ILE A 169 -10.07 23.58 -9.14
C ILE A 169 -10.04 22.26 -8.35
N VAL A 170 -11.09 21.46 -8.51
CA VAL A 170 -11.24 20.17 -7.82
C VAL A 170 -10.99 19.02 -8.80
N ARG A 171 -10.13 18.08 -8.43
CA ARG A 171 -9.88 16.82 -9.18
C ARG A 171 -9.99 15.63 -8.23
N VAL A 172 -10.77 14.63 -8.62
CA VAL A 172 -11.00 13.44 -7.80
C VAL A 172 -10.67 12.18 -8.60
N LEU A 173 -9.75 11.38 -8.08
CA LEU A 173 -9.33 10.11 -8.65
C LEU A 173 -9.85 8.97 -7.78
N LEU A 174 -10.68 8.12 -8.36
CA LEU A 174 -11.32 6.98 -7.68
C LEU A 174 -10.78 5.65 -8.23
N ASP A 175 -10.71 4.64 -7.37
CA ASP A 175 -10.47 3.28 -7.84
C ASP A 175 -11.72 2.68 -8.49
N GLU A 176 -11.56 1.97 -9.60
CA GLU A 176 -12.67 1.37 -10.36
C GLU A 176 -13.42 0.30 -9.55
N ILE A 177 -12.73 -0.43 -8.66
CA ILE A 177 -13.31 -1.56 -7.95
C ILE A 177 -13.74 -1.17 -6.55
N GLY A 178 -12.91 -0.40 -5.85
CA GLY A 178 -13.24 0.09 -4.51
C GLY A 178 -14.51 0.94 -4.50
N SER A 179 -14.64 1.82 -5.49
CA SER A 179 -15.78 2.75 -5.60
C SER A 179 -16.84 2.36 -6.64
N GLY A 180 -16.59 1.31 -7.45
CA GLY A 180 -17.37 1.03 -8.67
C GLY A 180 -18.61 0.14 -8.52
N LYS A 181 -18.79 -0.57 -7.40
CA LYS A 181 -19.86 -1.58 -7.25
C LYS A 181 -21.16 -1.04 -6.65
N ARG A 182 -21.32 0.26 -6.51
CA ARG A 182 -22.43 0.88 -5.76
C ARG A 182 -23.47 1.51 -6.67
N THR A 183 -24.72 1.57 -6.19
CA THR A 183 -25.90 2.03 -6.95
C THR A 183 -25.84 3.49 -7.38
N LYS A 184 -25.06 4.33 -6.71
CA LYS A 184 -24.77 5.72 -7.10
C LYS A 184 -23.30 6.01 -6.80
N PRO A 185 -22.39 5.81 -7.76
CA PRO A 185 -20.97 6.08 -7.54
C PRO A 185 -20.70 7.58 -7.40
N ALA A 186 -19.79 7.95 -6.51
CA ALA A 186 -19.48 9.34 -6.16
C ALA A 186 -19.01 10.17 -7.37
N ASP A 187 -18.30 9.54 -8.34
CA ASP A 187 -17.87 10.23 -9.55
C ASP A 187 -19.03 10.73 -10.42
N MET A 188 -20.17 10.05 -10.42
CA MET A 188 -21.35 10.53 -11.15
C MET A 188 -21.91 11.81 -10.53
N LEU A 189 -22.02 11.89 -9.20
CA LEU A 189 -22.51 13.09 -8.51
C LEU A 189 -21.53 14.26 -8.66
N LEU A 190 -20.23 13.99 -8.50
CA LEU A 190 -19.18 14.99 -8.67
C LEU A 190 -19.11 15.51 -10.10
N SER A 191 -19.16 14.63 -11.10
CA SER A 191 -19.15 15.00 -12.52
C SER A 191 -20.40 15.79 -12.92
N ALA A 192 -21.58 15.43 -12.40
CA ALA A 192 -22.81 16.17 -12.64
C ALA A 192 -22.73 17.61 -12.08
N ALA A 193 -21.93 17.83 -11.05
CA ALA A 193 -21.64 19.15 -10.49
C ALA A 193 -20.50 19.91 -11.21
N GLY A 194 -19.92 19.33 -12.29
CA GLY A 194 -18.83 19.95 -13.07
C GLY A 194 -17.42 19.67 -12.55
N ILE A 195 -17.27 18.83 -11.53
CA ILE A 195 -15.98 18.46 -10.98
C ILE A 195 -15.27 17.44 -11.90
N SER A 196 -14.00 17.66 -12.18
CA SER A 196 -13.19 16.71 -12.97
C SER A 196 -12.89 15.45 -12.17
N THR A 197 -13.43 14.32 -12.63
CA THR A 197 -13.20 13.01 -12.02
C THR A 197 -12.47 12.08 -12.98
N ALA A 198 -11.74 11.13 -12.44
CA ALA A 198 -11.12 10.04 -13.18
C ALA A 198 -11.26 8.72 -12.42
N ARG A 199 -11.34 7.60 -13.15
CA ARG A 199 -11.22 6.26 -12.60
C ARG A 199 -9.85 5.68 -12.96
N PHE A 200 -9.19 5.09 -12.01
CA PHE A 200 -7.80 4.67 -12.13
C PHE A 200 -7.56 3.64 -13.24
N ILE A 201 -8.55 2.80 -13.56
CA ILE A 201 -8.51 1.92 -14.75
C ILE A 201 -9.39 2.52 -15.83
N PRO A 202 -8.81 2.96 -16.98
CA PRO A 202 -9.60 3.47 -18.09
C PRO A 202 -10.64 2.45 -18.57
N GLN A 203 -11.87 2.91 -18.88
CA GLN A 203 -13.02 2.06 -19.22
C GLN A 203 -12.81 1.14 -20.43
N ASN A 204 -11.93 1.51 -21.35
CA ASN A 204 -11.57 0.72 -22.53
C ASN A 204 -10.62 -0.46 -22.23
N LEU A 205 -10.20 -0.65 -20.97
CA LEU A 205 -9.22 -1.63 -20.53
C LEU A 205 -9.77 -2.70 -19.58
N LYS A 206 -11.06 -2.92 -19.53
CA LYS A 206 -11.76 -3.89 -18.65
C LYS A 206 -11.44 -5.37 -18.94
N PHE A 207 -10.22 -5.69 -19.37
CA PHE A 207 -9.79 -7.09 -19.51
C PHE A 207 -9.48 -7.73 -18.16
N PHE A 208 -9.96 -8.96 -17.97
CA PHE A 208 -9.85 -9.76 -16.75
C PHE A 208 -8.50 -9.70 -16.00
N PRO A 209 -7.31 -9.68 -16.65
CA PRO A 209 -6.05 -9.58 -15.93
C PRO A 209 -5.78 -8.21 -15.30
N LEU A 210 -6.50 -7.15 -15.69
CA LEU A 210 -6.35 -5.79 -15.16
C LEU A 210 -7.28 -5.52 -13.97
N ILE A 211 -8.25 -6.42 -13.71
CA ILE A 211 -9.11 -6.36 -12.53
C ILE A 211 -8.30 -6.43 -11.23
N ASN A 212 -7.06 -6.91 -11.28
CA ASN A 212 -6.16 -6.99 -10.14
C ASN A 212 -5.38 -5.69 -9.84
N LEU A 213 -5.43 -4.70 -10.74
CA LEU A 213 -4.82 -3.40 -10.51
C LEU A 213 -5.72 -2.56 -9.60
N ARG A 214 -5.14 -1.97 -8.53
CA ARG A 214 -5.86 -1.11 -7.59
C ARG A 214 -5.04 0.14 -7.33
N ASN A 215 -5.72 1.28 -7.30
CA ASN A 215 -5.17 2.46 -6.64
C ASN A 215 -5.63 2.46 -5.18
N HIS A 216 -4.75 1.98 -4.31
CA HIS A 216 -5.05 1.91 -2.87
C HIS A 216 -4.54 3.14 -2.11
N ARG A 217 -4.07 4.17 -2.81
CA ARG A 217 -3.63 5.43 -2.23
C ARG A 217 -4.81 6.22 -1.66
N LYS A 218 -4.61 6.86 -0.51
CA LYS A 218 -5.54 7.80 0.09
C LYS A 218 -4.75 9.07 0.34
N ILE A 219 -4.87 10.01 -0.60
CA ILE A 219 -4.15 11.28 -0.61
C ILE A 219 -5.14 12.40 -0.91
N MET A 220 -5.17 13.42 -0.08
CA MET A 220 -5.81 14.70 -0.39
C MET A 220 -4.79 15.80 -0.24
N VAL A 221 -4.69 16.69 -1.22
CA VAL A 221 -3.87 17.90 -1.11
C VAL A 221 -4.71 19.12 -1.43
N VAL A 222 -4.64 20.12 -0.55
CA VAL A 222 -5.37 21.39 -0.65
C VAL A 222 -4.37 22.51 -0.84
N ASP A 223 -4.60 23.31 -1.88
CA ASP A 223 -3.83 24.51 -2.25
C ASP A 223 -2.31 24.29 -2.37
N GLY A 224 -1.84 23.05 -2.52
CA GLY A 224 -0.42 22.72 -2.51
C GLY A 224 0.31 23.04 -1.20
N ARG A 225 -0.42 23.15 -0.08
CA ARG A 225 0.10 23.51 1.25
C ARG A 225 -0.22 22.51 2.33
N LEU A 226 -1.40 21.92 2.27
CA LEU A 226 -1.91 21.01 3.28
C LEU A 226 -2.25 19.69 2.63
N GLY A 227 -1.70 18.61 3.17
CA GLY A 227 -1.94 17.25 2.70
C GLY A 227 -2.56 16.37 3.76
N PHE A 228 -3.24 15.33 3.30
CA PHE A 228 -3.74 14.25 4.13
C PHE A 228 -3.34 12.93 3.48
N ILE A 229 -2.77 12.02 4.26
CA ILE A 229 -2.34 10.70 3.81
C ILE A 229 -2.54 9.67 4.92
N GLY A 230 -2.91 8.42 4.58
CA GLY A 230 -3.08 7.36 5.56
C GLY A 230 -3.88 6.18 5.05
N GLY A 231 -4.52 5.45 5.96
CA GLY A 231 -5.30 4.25 5.65
C GLY A 231 -6.78 4.51 5.35
N MET A 232 -7.35 5.64 5.78
CA MET A 232 -8.79 5.89 5.74
C MET A 232 -9.35 6.10 4.35
N ASN A 233 -10.48 5.45 4.09
CA ASN A 233 -11.34 5.75 2.96
C ASN A 233 -12.41 6.80 3.35
N ILE A 234 -13.34 7.12 2.45
CA ILE A 234 -14.46 8.03 2.72
C ILE A 234 -15.75 7.20 2.71
N CYS A 235 -16.16 6.75 3.87
CA CYS A 235 -17.40 5.99 4.07
C CYS A 235 -17.83 5.96 5.53
N LEU A 236 -19.10 5.65 5.77
CA LEU A 236 -19.71 5.63 7.11
C LEU A 236 -19.06 4.61 8.05
N SER A 237 -18.51 3.51 7.50
CA SER A 237 -17.89 2.46 8.33
C SER A 237 -16.74 2.96 9.21
N TYR A 238 -16.05 4.05 8.85
CA TYR A 238 -15.02 4.69 9.69
C TYR A 238 -15.59 5.64 10.73
N ALA A 239 -16.83 6.08 10.58
CA ALA A 239 -17.54 6.99 11.49
C ALA A 239 -18.74 6.32 12.18
N ALA A 240 -18.87 5.01 12.08
CA ALA A 240 -19.89 4.23 12.76
C ALA A 240 -19.67 4.26 14.27
N GLN A 241 -20.72 3.93 15.03
CA GLN A 241 -20.63 3.88 16.48
C GLN A 241 -20.39 2.44 16.97
N LYS A 242 -19.56 2.30 18.01
CA LYS A 242 -19.25 1.02 18.69
C LYS A 242 -18.48 0.02 17.85
N ASP A 243 -18.87 -1.27 17.93
CA ASP A 243 -18.13 -2.41 17.40
C ASP A 243 -18.12 -2.52 15.86
N GLU A 244 -18.93 -1.71 15.17
CA GLU A 244 -19.00 -1.63 13.71
C GLU A 244 -18.06 -0.55 13.12
N GLU A 245 -17.42 0.24 13.97
CA GLU A 245 -16.44 1.26 13.55
C GLU A 245 -15.18 0.60 13.02
N ILE A 246 -14.61 1.20 11.96
CA ILE A 246 -13.24 0.87 11.51
C ILE A 246 -12.29 1.91 12.12
N ARG A 247 -11.39 1.47 13.00
CA ARG A 247 -10.29 2.30 13.51
C ARG A 247 -9.21 2.41 12.45
N ASP A 248 -8.61 3.60 12.33
CA ASP A 248 -7.48 3.80 11.43
C ASP A 248 -6.70 5.07 11.84
N LEU A 249 -5.49 5.20 11.32
CA LEU A 249 -4.69 6.43 11.39
C LEU A 249 -4.68 7.14 10.04
N HIS A 250 -4.93 8.45 10.10
CA HIS A 250 -4.68 9.36 8.99
C HIS A 250 -3.73 10.45 9.46
N PHE A 251 -3.09 11.16 8.55
CA PHE A 251 -2.08 12.16 8.91
C PHE A 251 -2.36 13.44 8.17
N ARG A 252 -2.39 14.55 8.90
CA ARG A 252 -2.35 15.90 8.35
C ARG A 252 -0.90 16.31 8.20
N VAL A 253 -0.53 16.74 7.01
CA VAL A 253 0.85 17.01 6.62
C VAL A 253 0.96 18.39 6.03
N SER A 254 1.97 19.14 6.42
CA SER A 254 2.36 20.40 5.78
C SER A 254 3.87 20.46 5.61
N GLY A 255 4.34 21.35 4.74
CA GLY A 255 5.78 21.49 4.46
C GLY A 255 6.18 20.97 3.06
N PRO A 256 7.48 20.91 2.78
CA PRO A 256 7.99 20.60 1.45
C PRO A 256 7.57 19.26 0.88
N VAL A 257 7.27 18.25 1.72
CA VAL A 257 6.82 16.92 1.28
C VAL A 257 5.48 16.94 0.53
N ILE A 258 4.71 18.02 0.64
CA ILE A 258 3.47 18.21 -0.13
C ILE A 258 3.74 18.17 -1.64
N GLY A 259 4.88 18.71 -2.08
CA GLY A 259 5.29 18.60 -3.49
C GLY A 259 5.43 17.17 -3.98
N GLN A 260 5.89 16.26 -3.10
CA GLN A 260 5.99 14.84 -3.46
C GLN A 260 4.60 14.18 -3.50
N LEU A 261 3.67 14.55 -2.62
CA LEU A 261 2.28 14.07 -2.68
C LEU A 261 1.56 14.56 -3.94
N ASN A 262 1.78 15.82 -4.34
CA ASN A 262 1.29 16.35 -5.61
C ASN A 262 1.83 15.55 -6.81
N ALA A 263 3.14 15.32 -6.85
CA ALA A 263 3.77 14.57 -7.94
C ALA A 263 3.20 13.13 -8.06
N ILE A 264 2.91 12.48 -6.93
CA ILE A 264 2.25 11.17 -6.91
C ILE A 264 0.85 11.26 -7.53
N PHE A 265 0.06 12.26 -7.15
CA PHE A 265 -1.27 12.44 -7.71
C PHE A 265 -1.23 12.79 -9.21
N GLU A 266 -0.34 13.68 -9.64
CA GLU A 266 -0.16 14.07 -11.05
C GLU A 266 0.17 12.85 -11.93
N GLU A 267 1.05 11.97 -11.43
CA GLU A 267 1.41 10.74 -12.12
C GLU A 267 0.20 9.80 -12.24
N ASP A 268 -0.56 9.60 -11.17
CA ASP A 268 -1.76 8.77 -11.16
C ASP A 268 -2.87 9.35 -12.05
N TRP A 269 -3.05 10.67 -12.04
CA TRP A 269 -4.01 11.35 -12.90
C TRP A 269 -3.67 11.18 -14.37
N LYS A 270 -2.41 11.39 -14.72
CA LYS A 270 -1.90 11.18 -16.07
C LYS A 270 -2.06 9.71 -16.51
N PHE A 271 -1.84 8.77 -15.59
CA PHE A 271 -2.07 7.35 -15.87
C PHE A 271 -3.55 7.04 -16.16
N ALA A 272 -4.47 7.63 -15.41
CA ALA A 272 -5.90 7.37 -15.51
C ALA A 272 -6.57 8.07 -16.72
N LYS A 273 -6.14 9.31 -17.03
CA LYS A 273 -6.81 10.18 -18.02
C LYS A 273 -5.99 10.51 -19.25
N ASP A 274 -4.70 10.16 -19.26
CA ASP A 274 -3.70 10.57 -20.26
C ASP A 274 -3.56 12.11 -20.40
N GLU A 275 -3.89 12.81 -19.30
CA GLU A 275 -3.85 14.27 -19.17
C GLU A 275 -2.73 14.66 -18.20
N ALA A 276 -1.76 15.44 -18.66
CA ALA A 276 -0.76 16.05 -17.78
C ALA A 276 -1.39 17.26 -17.06
N ILE A 277 -1.22 17.32 -15.77
CA ILE A 277 -1.62 18.45 -14.95
C ILE A 277 -0.40 18.94 -14.17
N GLU A 278 -0.36 20.22 -13.89
CA GLU A 278 0.60 20.83 -12.97
C GLU A 278 -0.17 21.37 -11.76
N LEU A 279 0.23 20.93 -10.58
CA LEU A 279 -0.36 21.38 -9.33
C LEU A 279 0.50 22.48 -8.71
N PRO A 280 -0.10 23.53 -8.18
CA PRO A 280 0.68 24.61 -7.58
C PRO A 280 1.41 24.10 -6.34
N LEU A 281 2.68 24.44 -6.25
CA LEU A 281 3.45 24.40 -5.02
C LEU A 281 3.44 25.81 -4.44
N LEU A 282 2.74 26.00 -3.35
CA LEU A 282 2.77 27.27 -2.66
C LEU A 282 3.81 27.18 -1.53
N PRO A 283 4.59 28.24 -1.31
CA PRO A 283 5.46 28.29 -0.15
C PRO A 283 4.61 28.04 1.11
N THR A 284 4.96 27.04 1.87
CA THR A 284 4.42 26.90 3.21
C THR A 284 4.88 28.10 4.00
N PRO A 285 4.02 28.83 4.73
CA PRO A 285 4.51 29.85 5.62
C PRO A 285 5.62 29.22 6.48
N SER A 286 6.75 29.90 6.54
CA SER A 286 7.86 29.51 7.40
C SER A 286 7.41 29.74 8.85
N GLU A 287 6.57 28.84 9.37
CA GLU A 287 6.48 28.67 10.81
C GLU A 287 7.88 28.23 11.23
N LYS A 288 8.51 29.01 12.09
CA LYS A 288 9.74 28.58 12.75
C LYS A 288 9.37 27.36 13.59
N LEU A 289 9.48 26.17 12.97
CA LEU A 289 9.32 24.92 13.67
C LEU A 289 10.58 24.73 14.51
N ASP A 290 10.40 24.62 15.81
CA ASP A 290 11.50 24.40 16.74
C ASP A 290 12.19 23.07 16.48
N ASP A 291 11.48 22.08 15.87
CA ASP A 291 12.03 20.77 15.51
C ASP A 291 11.34 20.21 14.23
N PRO A 292 11.85 20.52 13.03
CA PRO A 292 11.20 20.14 11.79
C PRO A 292 11.38 18.67 11.47
N ILE A 293 10.28 17.97 11.17
CA ILE A 293 10.27 16.56 10.76
C ILE A 293 10.95 16.39 9.39
N TYR A 294 11.88 15.43 9.30
CA TYR A 294 12.39 14.95 8.02
C TYR A 294 11.47 13.86 7.48
N ALA A 295 10.89 14.12 6.33
CA ALA A 295 9.95 13.20 5.72
C ALA A 295 10.19 13.05 4.21
N ARG A 296 9.76 11.92 3.65
CA ARG A 296 9.57 11.73 2.22
C ARG A 296 8.38 10.83 1.93
N ALA A 297 7.75 11.07 0.80
CA ALA A 297 6.71 10.19 0.28
C ALA A 297 7.33 9.00 -0.48
N ILE A 298 6.77 7.82 -0.32
CA ILE A 298 7.17 6.59 -0.99
C ILE A 298 5.99 6.08 -1.79
N PRO A 299 5.93 6.39 -3.11
CA PRO A 299 5.01 5.73 -4.00
C PRO A 299 5.48 4.31 -4.29
N ASP A 300 4.59 3.35 -4.26
CA ASP A 300 4.83 1.98 -4.70
C ASP A 300 3.76 1.56 -5.71
N GLY A 301 4.06 0.54 -6.53
CA GLY A 301 3.14 0.06 -7.55
C GLY A 301 3.69 -1.13 -8.33
N PRO A 302 2.84 -1.81 -9.11
CA PRO A 302 3.22 -3.00 -9.87
C PRO A 302 4.17 -2.71 -11.04
N ASP A 303 4.33 -1.46 -11.40
CA ASP A 303 5.26 -0.94 -12.40
C ASP A 303 6.65 -0.65 -11.84
N GLU A 304 6.76 -0.51 -10.52
CA GLU A 304 8.03 -0.35 -9.84
C GLU A 304 8.81 -1.66 -9.82
N ALA A 305 10.00 -1.61 -10.40
CA ALA A 305 10.86 -2.80 -10.47
C ALA A 305 11.44 -3.19 -9.09
N SER A 306 11.38 -2.26 -8.13
CA SER A 306 12.17 -2.32 -6.91
C SER A 306 11.40 -2.76 -5.67
N GLN A 307 10.04 -2.82 -5.67
CA GLN A 307 9.26 -3.06 -4.43
C GLN A 307 9.79 -2.16 -3.29
N ARG A 308 9.74 -0.86 -3.50
CA ARG A 308 10.41 0.15 -2.68
C ARG A 308 10.06 0.05 -1.20
N THR A 309 8.76 0.00 -0.91
CA THR A 309 8.26 -0.11 0.47
C THR A 309 8.84 -1.35 1.16
N GLN A 310 8.83 -2.49 0.49
CA GLN A 310 9.39 -3.72 1.04
C GLN A 310 10.87 -3.58 1.39
N TRP A 311 11.69 -3.02 0.48
CA TRP A 311 13.12 -2.86 0.75
C TRP A 311 13.39 -1.86 1.86
N ILE A 312 12.62 -0.78 1.95
CA ILE A 312 12.71 0.19 3.05
C ILE A 312 12.39 -0.48 4.38
N MET A 313 11.32 -1.29 4.44
CA MET A 313 10.99 -2.09 5.64
C MET A 313 12.13 -3.05 6.01
N VAL A 314 12.72 -3.75 5.03
CA VAL A 314 13.86 -4.65 5.26
C VAL A 314 15.07 -3.88 5.80
N GLY A 315 15.37 -2.72 5.22
CA GLY A 315 16.45 -1.84 5.70
C GLY A 315 16.22 -1.38 7.14
N ALA A 316 14.98 -0.98 7.46
CA ALA A 316 14.61 -0.57 8.81
C ALA A 316 14.76 -1.72 9.83
N LEU A 317 14.32 -2.94 9.47
CA LEU A 317 14.52 -4.14 10.29
C LEU A 317 16.00 -4.50 10.47
N ALA A 318 16.81 -4.30 9.43
CA ALA A 318 18.25 -4.63 9.48
C ALA A 318 19.01 -3.73 10.46
N VAL A 319 18.63 -2.46 10.59
CA VAL A 319 19.32 -1.49 11.47
C VAL A 319 18.69 -1.36 12.85
N ALA A 320 17.49 -1.90 13.08
CA ALA A 320 16.80 -1.86 14.36
C ALA A 320 17.68 -2.40 15.50
N GLN A 321 17.66 -1.71 16.65
CA GLN A 321 18.47 -2.06 17.83
C GLN A 321 17.65 -2.37 19.07
N LYS A 322 16.52 -1.68 19.29
CA LYS A 322 15.73 -1.77 20.51
C LYS A 322 14.35 -2.36 20.25
N SER A 323 13.61 -1.75 19.37
CA SER A 323 12.21 -2.09 19.16
C SER A 323 11.78 -1.96 17.69
N VAL A 324 10.88 -2.85 17.30
CA VAL A 324 10.11 -2.77 16.05
C VAL A 324 8.65 -3.00 16.42
N HIS A 325 7.81 -2.03 16.14
CA HIS A 325 6.37 -2.12 16.36
C HIS A 325 5.64 -2.05 15.03
N VAL A 326 4.78 -3.02 14.78
CA VAL A 326 3.97 -3.11 13.55
C VAL A 326 2.50 -3.20 13.93
N LEU A 327 1.68 -2.31 13.38
CA LEU A 327 0.23 -2.38 13.44
C LEU A 327 -0.31 -2.44 12.03
N THR A 328 -1.02 -3.52 11.69
CA THR A 328 -1.50 -3.73 10.32
C THR A 328 -2.73 -4.64 10.30
N PRO A 329 -3.76 -4.35 9.47
CA PRO A 329 -4.93 -5.21 9.36
C PRO A 329 -4.63 -6.55 8.71
N TYR A 330 -3.72 -6.58 7.74
CA TYR A 330 -3.37 -7.77 6.96
C TYR A 330 -1.87 -8.03 7.07
N PHE A 331 -1.52 -9.10 7.77
CA PHE A 331 -0.14 -9.48 8.05
C PHE A 331 0.24 -10.79 7.36
N LEU A 332 0.52 -10.71 6.08
CA LEU A 332 0.95 -11.82 5.21
C LEU A 332 2.32 -11.52 4.59
N PRO A 333 3.36 -11.25 5.43
CA PRO A 333 4.69 -10.92 4.91
C PRO A 333 5.20 -12.06 4.02
N ASN A 334 5.92 -11.71 2.95
CA ASN A 334 6.65 -12.69 2.16
C ASN A 334 7.87 -13.21 2.92
N ASP A 335 8.57 -14.17 2.36
CA ASP A 335 9.72 -14.81 3.03
C ASP A 335 10.84 -13.83 3.35
N ILE A 336 11.05 -12.79 2.51
CA ILE A 336 12.07 -11.76 2.74
C ILE A 336 11.75 -10.98 4.03
N LEU A 337 10.53 -10.48 4.17
CA LEU A 337 10.10 -9.74 5.36
C LEU A 337 9.96 -10.65 6.58
N THR A 338 9.47 -11.88 6.40
CA THR A 338 9.39 -12.87 7.47
C THR A 338 10.76 -13.14 8.06
N ASN A 339 11.75 -13.42 7.22
CA ASN A 339 13.13 -13.67 7.68
C ASN A 339 13.77 -12.42 8.29
N ALA A 340 13.51 -11.22 7.75
CA ALA A 340 14.03 -9.97 8.32
C ALA A 340 13.47 -9.71 9.73
N LEU A 341 12.18 -9.97 9.97
CA LEU A 341 11.54 -9.89 11.30
C LEU A 341 12.17 -10.89 12.28
N CYS A 342 12.33 -12.15 11.86
CA CYS A 342 12.98 -13.19 12.67
C CYS A 342 14.42 -12.83 13.01
N VAL A 343 15.21 -12.37 12.04
CA VAL A 343 16.60 -11.96 12.26
C VAL A 343 16.68 -10.78 13.24
N ALA A 344 15.80 -9.80 13.12
CA ALA A 344 15.74 -8.69 14.07
C ALA A 344 15.44 -9.20 15.50
N ALA A 345 14.43 -10.06 15.66
CA ALA A 345 14.07 -10.64 16.95
C ALA A 345 15.21 -11.50 17.54
N MET A 346 15.85 -12.35 16.74
CA MET A 346 17.00 -13.19 17.15
C MET A 346 18.24 -12.36 17.53
N ARG A 347 18.38 -11.15 17.00
CA ARG A 347 19.40 -10.18 17.43
C ARG A 347 19.09 -9.52 18.79
N GLY A 348 17.94 -9.84 19.40
CA GLY A 348 17.52 -9.26 20.68
C GLY A 348 16.63 -8.01 20.53
N VAL A 349 16.25 -7.62 19.31
CA VAL A 349 15.30 -6.51 19.09
C VAL A 349 13.90 -6.94 19.53
N SER A 350 13.19 -6.09 20.29
CA SER A 350 11.80 -6.34 20.67
C SER A 350 10.86 -6.14 19.48
N VAL A 351 10.62 -7.21 18.70
CA VAL A 351 9.73 -7.18 17.54
C VAL A 351 8.30 -7.52 17.98
N GLN A 352 7.38 -6.58 17.82
CA GLN A 352 5.98 -6.71 18.23
C GLN A 352 5.05 -6.36 17.07
N VAL A 353 4.10 -7.26 16.81
CA VAL A 353 3.10 -7.09 15.75
C VAL A 353 1.71 -7.15 16.36
N VAL A 354 0.89 -6.16 16.10
CA VAL A 354 -0.53 -6.15 16.46
C VAL A 354 -1.36 -6.28 15.20
N VAL A 355 -2.27 -7.25 15.20
CA VAL A 355 -3.24 -7.49 14.13
C VAL A 355 -4.65 -7.58 14.73
N PRO A 356 -5.72 -7.31 13.98
CA PRO A 356 -7.07 -7.50 14.49
C PRO A 356 -7.37 -8.98 14.79
N SER A 357 -8.26 -9.22 15.75
CA SER A 357 -8.70 -10.57 16.09
C SER A 357 -9.47 -11.24 14.96
N ARG A 358 -10.14 -10.45 14.13
CA ARG A 358 -10.79 -10.87 12.88
C ARG A 358 -10.61 -9.76 11.85
N THR A 359 -10.34 -10.16 10.61
CA THR A 359 -10.38 -9.26 9.46
C THR A 359 -11.76 -9.33 8.77
N ASP A 360 -12.02 -8.40 7.89
CA ASP A 360 -13.19 -8.40 6.99
C ASP A 360 -13.13 -9.51 5.92
N ILE A 361 -11.97 -10.17 5.76
CA ILE A 361 -11.73 -11.24 4.76
C ILE A 361 -11.30 -12.53 5.49
N PRO A 362 -12.20 -13.49 5.73
CA PRO A 362 -11.88 -14.71 6.47
C PRO A 362 -10.70 -15.52 5.90
N LEU A 363 -10.54 -15.51 4.58
CA LEU A 363 -9.42 -16.21 3.92
C LEU A 363 -8.06 -15.61 4.32
N VAL A 364 -8.01 -14.30 4.53
CA VAL A 364 -6.80 -13.60 5.00
C VAL A 364 -6.50 -13.99 6.45
N ASP A 365 -7.51 -14.04 7.34
CA ASP A 365 -7.33 -14.47 8.72
C ASP A 365 -6.70 -15.85 8.81
N TRP A 366 -7.25 -16.81 8.04
CA TRP A 366 -6.75 -18.18 8.04
C TRP A 366 -5.31 -18.25 7.50
N ALA A 367 -5.01 -17.49 6.46
CA ALA A 367 -3.66 -17.43 5.89
C ALA A 367 -2.65 -16.79 6.85
N MET A 368 -3.06 -15.73 7.58
CA MET A 368 -2.24 -15.06 8.59
C MET A 368 -1.88 -16.02 9.73
N GLU A 369 -2.88 -16.73 10.28
CA GLU A 369 -2.69 -17.66 11.38
C GLU A 369 -1.69 -18.77 11.04
N ALA A 370 -1.70 -19.25 9.80
CA ALA A 370 -0.73 -20.25 9.32
C ALA A 370 0.73 -19.75 9.30
N LYS A 371 0.97 -18.44 9.32
CA LYS A 371 2.32 -17.86 9.37
C LYS A 371 2.81 -17.55 10.77
N PHE A 372 1.93 -17.45 11.75
CA PHE A 372 2.27 -17.00 13.10
C PHE A 372 3.23 -17.94 13.82
N GLN A 373 3.05 -19.26 13.68
CA GLN A 373 3.88 -20.24 14.38
C GLN A 373 5.35 -20.01 14.11
N TYR A 374 5.76 -19.89 12.85
CA TYR A 374 7.15 -19.69 12.48
C TYR A 374 7.73 -18.38 13.05
N LEU A 375 6.98 -17.29 13.03
CA LEU A 375 7.40 -16.01 13.57
C LEU A 375 7.57 -16.03 15.09
N LEU A 376 6.60 -16.65 15.80
CA LEU A 376 6.62 -16.80 17.26
C LEU A 376 7.80 -17.67 17.73
N GLU A 377 8.09 -18.77 17.04
CA GLU A 377 9.21 -19.66 17.34
C GLU A 377 10.57 -18.96 17.18
N HIS A 378 10.62 -17.88 16.37
CA HIS A 378 11.84 -17.08 16.17
C HIS A 378 11.84 -15.76 16.97
N GLY A 379 10.97 -15.64 17.99
CA GLY A 379 11.01 -14.54 18.96
C GLY A 379 10.18 -13.30 18.60
N VAL A 380 9.48 -13.29 17.47
CA VAL A 380 8.53 -12.22 17.14
C VAL A 380 7.28 -12.38 18.02
N LYS A 381 6.83 -11.30 18.64
CA LYS A 381 5.63 -11.29 19.49
C LYS A 381 4.44 -10.82 18.67
N ILE A 382 3.34 -11.58 18.69
CA ILE A 382 2.13 -11.28 17.93
C ILE A 382 0.95 -11.13 18.89
N TYR A 383 0.16 -10.09 18.69
CA TYR A 383 -1.01 -9.75 19.47
C TYR A 383 -2.24 -9.61 18.58
N ARG A 384 -3.40 -10.04 19.06
CA ARG A 384 -4.69 -9.87 18.38
C ARG A 384 -5.53 -8.83 19.12
N SER A 385 -5.77 -7.67 18.52
CA SER A 385 -6.63 -6.62 19.07
C SER A 385 -8.11 -7.01 18.98
N PRO A 386 -8.91 -6.76 20.03
CA PRO A 386 -10.36 -6.98 19.97
C PRO A 386 -11.04 -5.98 19.01
N PRO A 387 -12.29 -6.24 18.61
CA PRO A 387 -13.10 -5.25 17.92
C PRO A 387 -13.12 -3.89 18.65
N PRO A 388 -13.33 -2.79 17.90
CA PRO A 388 -13.60 -2.73 16.47
C PRO A 388 -12.37 -3.00 15.59
N PHE A 389 -12.61 -3.30 14.30
CA PHE A 389 -11.58 -3.63 13.32
C PHE A 389 -10.59 -2.48 13.14
N ASP A 390 -9.31 -2.75 13.40
CA ASP A 390 -8.25 -1.77 13.23
C ASP A 390 -7.59 -1.91 11.86
N HIS A 391 -7.71 -0.86 11.04
CA HIS A 391 -7.21 -0.82 9.68
C HIS A 391 -5.92 0.01 9.55
N THR A 392 -5.29 0.38 10.65
CA THR A 392 -4.04 1.15 10.69
C THR A 392 -2.87 0.43 10.01
N LYS A 393 -2.03 1.18 9.32
CA LYS A 393 -0.77 0.73 8.74
C LYS A 393 0.36 1.57 9.30
N LEU A 394 1.06 1.00 10.28
CA LEU A 394 2.12 1.66 11.02
C LEU A 394 3.29 0.71 11.23
N MET A 395 4.50 1.18 10.98
CA MET A 395 5.75 0.56 11.42
C MET A 395 6.60 1.60 12.12
N LEU A 396 7.05 1.27 13.33
CA LEU A 396 7.95 2.09 14.14
C LEU A 396 9.25 1.34 14.38
N VAL A 397 10.37 2.04 14.36
CA VAL A 397 11.68 1.47 14.70
C VAL A 397 12.40 2.40 15.66
N ASP A 398 12.77 1.86 16.82
CA ASP A 398 13.62 2.47 17.84
C ASP A 398 13.12 3.85 18.35
N ALA A 399 11.80 4.10 18.31
CA ALA A 399 11.14 5.36 18.67
C ALA A 399 11.71 6.60 17.94
N VAL A 400 12.16 6.44 16.70
CA VAL A 400 12.77 7.51 15.88
C VAL A 400 12.28 7.51 14.46
N TRP A 401 12.10 6.33 13.87
CA TRP A 401 11.71 6.15 12.49
C TRP A 401 10.30 5.59 12.40
N THR A 402 9.53 6.16 11.49
CA THR A 402 8.15 5.77 11.24
C THR A 402 7.88 5.58 9.77
N LEU A 403 7.08 4.57 9.43
CA LEU A 403 6.48 4.38 8.13
C LEU A 403 4.98 4.26 8.30
N VAL A 404 4.25 5.17 7.67
CA VAL A 404 2.78 5.26 7.74
C VAL A 404 2.21 5.46 6.35
N GLY A 405 0.97 5.06 6.11
CA GLY A 405 0.34 5.26 4.79
C GLY A 405 -0.72 4.23 4.45
N SER A 406 -0.74 3.79 3.21
CA SER A 406 -1.78 2.88 2.71
C SER A 406 -1.34 1.41 2.61
N SER A 407 -0.05 1.10 2.71
CA SER A 407 0.49 -0.25 2.49
C SER A 407 0.26 -1.19 3.66
N ASN A 408 -0.39 -2.31 3.41
CA ASN A 408 -0.44 -3.44 4.34
C ASN A 408 0.82 -4.30 4.25
N TRP A 409 1.00 -5.20 5.21
CA TRP A 409 2.06 -6.21 5.23
C TRP A 409 1.67 -7.48 4.45
N ASP A 410 1.11 -7.32 3.26
CA ASP A 410 0.74 -8.42 2.37
C ASP A 410 1.36 -8.25 0.98
N GLN A 411 1.39 -9.36 0.21
CA GLN A 411 2.01 -9.35 -1.11
C GLN A 411 1.20 -8.54 -2.13
N ARG A 412 -0.10 -8.36 -1.91
CA ARG A 412 -0.93 -7.55 -2.78
C ARG A 412 -0.56 -6.08 -2.68
N SER A 413 -0.47 -5.55 -1.46
CA SER A 413 -0.05 -4.16 -1.22
C SER A 413 1.38 -3.91 -1.68
N LEU A 414 2.30 -4.83 -1.41
CA LEU A 414 3.73 -4.63 -1.70
C LEU A 414 4.13 -4.91 -3.16
N ARG A 415 3.24 -5.47 -4.02
CA ARG A 415 3.59 -5.87 -5.40
C ARG A 415 2.57 -5.54 -6.47
N LEU A 416 1.30 -5.40 -6.12
CA LEU A 416 0.20 -5.32 -7.09
C LEU A 416 -0.58 -4.01 -7.01
N ASN A 417 -0.74 -3.44 -5.81
CA ASN A 417 -1.46 -2.19 -5.63
C ASN A 417 -0.54 -0.99 -5.89
N PHE A 418 -1.13 0.12 -6.29
CA PHE A 418 -0.52 1.43 -6.16
C PHE A 418 -0.76 1.91 -4.73
N GLU A 419 0.32 2.09 -3.99
CA GLU A 419 0.33 2.52 -2.59
C GLU A 419 1.10 3.83 -2.43
N ALA A 420 0.86 4.52 -1.33
CA ALA A 420 1.64 5.68 -0.93
C ALA A 420 1.87 5.66 0.57
N ASN A 421 3.13 5.79 0.96
CA ASN A 421 3.52 5.84 2.34
C ASN A 421 4.31 7.13 2.61
N LEU A 422 4.36 7.53 3.87
CA LEU A 422 5.20 8.60 4.37
C LEU A 422 6.21 7.98 5.32
N GLU A 423 7.47 8.20 5.02
CA GLU A 423 8.61 7.83 5.87
C GLU A 423 9.06 9.07 6.61
N CYS A 424 9.13 9.00 7.96
CA CYS A 424 9.50 10.12 8.80
C CYS A 424 10.63 9.75 9.76
N TYR A 425 11.51 10.71 10.02
CA TYR A 425 12.52 10.68 11.08
C TYR A 425 12.20 11.79 12.06
N ASP A 426 11.65 11.42 13.22
CA ASP A 426 11.31 12.34 14.29
C ASP A 426 11.01 11.57 15.58
N ASN A 427 11.60 12.00 16.71
CA ASN A 427 11.44 11.32 17.96
C ASN A 427 10.06 11.60 18.61
N ALA A 428 9.55 12.82 18.51
CA ALA A 428 8.28 13.18 19.14
C ALA A 428 7.12 12.48 18.44
N LEU A 429 7.07 12.54 17.11
CA LEU A 429 6.09 11.80 16.32
C LEU A 429 6.15 10.29 16.59
N ALA A 430 7.36 9.73 16.67
CA ALA A 430 7.53 8.30 16.92
C ALA A 430 7.06 7.90 18.32
N GLN A 431 7.30 8.71 19.34
CA GLN A 431 6.81 8.49 20.72
C GLN A 431 5.29 8.58 20.82
N ASP A 432 4.68 9.56 20.16
CA ASP A 432 3.21 9.69 20.10
C ASP A 432 2.58 8.44 19.48
N LEU A 433 3.15 7.99 18.37
CA LEU A 433 2.69 6.78 17.68
C LEU A 433 3.00 5.50 18.47
N GLU A 434 4.09 5.45 19.22
CA GLU A 434 4.39 4.34 20.14
C GLU A 434 3.36 4.28 21.28
N THR A 435 2.99 5.44 21.83
CA THR A 435 1.92 5.53 22.83
C THR A 435 0.58 5.03 22.27
N HIS A 436 0.26 5.38 21.04
CA HIS A 436 -0.92 4.88 20.35
C HIS A 436 -0.85 3.35 20.17
N PHE A 437 0.28 2.82 19.66
CA PHE A 437 0.50 1.38 19.52
C PHE A 437 0.34 0.64 20.85
N ASP A 438 0.93 1.14 21.93
CA ASP A 438 0.86 0.53 23.25
C ASP A 438 -0.56 0.54 23.83
N SER A 439 -1.36 1.58 23.53
CA SER A 439 -2.77 1.64 23.93
C SER A 439 -3.59 0.49 23.33
N ILE A 440 -3.36 0.18 22.05
CA ILE A 440 -4.01 -0.93 21.35
C ILE A 440 -3.47 -2.28 21.83
N LYS A 441 -2.16 -2.40 21.98
CA LYS A 441 -1.51 -3.62 22.50
C LYS A 441 -2.00 -3.99 23.89
N LYS A 442 -2.24 -2.99 24.76
CA LYS A 442 -2.70 -3.20 26.15
C LYS A 442 -4.01 -3.98 26.24
N ILE A 443 -4.89 -3.81 25.27
CA ILE A 443 -6.18 -4.52 25.20
C ILE A 443 -6.13 -5.77 24.31
N ALA A 444 -5.02 -5.98 23.60
CA ALA A 444 -4.86 -7.09 22.68
C ALA A 444 -4.42 -8.38 23.41
N LYS A 445 -4.83 -9.52 22.88
CA LYS A 445 -4.45 -10.84 23.41
C LYS A 445 -3.17 -11.32 22.72
N ALA A 446 -2.16 -11.66 23.50
CA ALA A 446 -0.96 -12.32 22.97
C ALA A 446 -1.30 -13.68 22.35
N VAL A 447 -0.68 -13.98 21.22
CA VAL A 447 -0.78 -15.30 20.56
C VAL A 447 0.34 -16.18 21.09
N ALA A 448 0.00 -17.37 21.60
CA ALA A 448 0.98 -18.35 22.04
C ALA A 448 1.18 -19.46 21.01
N VAL A 449 2.40 -19.99 20.92
CA VAL A 449 2.70 -21.15 20.05
C VAL A 449 1.83 -22.35 20.40
N SER A 450 1.60 -22.56 21.72
CA SER A 450 0.72 -23.63 22.21
C SER A 450 -0.69 -23.59 21.62
N ASP A 451 -1.27 -22.38 21.47
CA ASP A 451 -2.63 -22.22 20.94
C ASP A 451 -2.72 -22.68 19.47
N LEU A 452 -1.66 -22.45 18.71
CA LEU A 452 -1.57 -22.80 17.29
C LEU A 452 -1.31 -24.31 17.10
N VAL A 453 -0.40 -24.88 17.90
CA VAL A 453 -0.02 -26.30 17.81
C VAL A 453 -1.18 -27.21 18.28
N GLN A 454 -1.92 -26.78 19.31
CA GLN A 454 -3.08 -27.53 19.86
C GLN A 454 -4.35 -27.34 19.01
N SER A 455 -4.35 -26.47 17.99
CA SER A 455 -5.49 -26.29 17.10
C SER A 455 -5.85 -27.60 16.39
N PRO A 456 -7.16 -27.94 16.24
CA PRO A 456 -7.60 -29.10 15.52
C PRO A 456 -7.01 -29.26 14.13
N LEU A 457 -6.71 -30.47 13.69
CA LEU A 457 -6.10 -30.75 12.39
C LEU A 457 -6.85 -30.08 11.23
N GLN A 458 -8.19 -30.09 11.29
CA GLN A 458 -9.04 -29.47 10.26
C GLN A 458 -8.79 -27.96 10.15
N ILE A 459 -8.61 -27.24 11.27
CA ILE A 459 -8.29 -25.82 11.30
C ILE A 459 -6.90 -25.60 10.72
N ARG A 460 -5.91 -26.39 11.12
CA ARG A 460 -4.54 -26.31 10.59
C ARG A 460 -4.49 -26.55 9.08
N LEU A 461 -5.22 -27.54 8.58
CA LEU A 461 -5.32 -27.83 7.15
C LEU A 461 -5.98 -26.66 6.39
N ARG A 462 -7.10 -26.15 6.90
CA ARG A 462 -7.79 -24.97 6.33
C ARG A 462 -6.84 -23.77 6.24
N ASN A 463 -6.15 -23.45 7.34
CA ASN A 463 -5.25 -22.31 7.43
C ASN A 463 -4.05 -22.46 6.47
N ASN A 464 -3.45 -23.66 6.41
CA ASN A 464 -2.38 -23.93 5.46
C ASN A 464 -2.85 -23.91 4.00
N PHE A 465 -4.08 -24.37 3.72
CA PHE A 465 -4.66 -24.23 2.39
C PHE A 465 -4.87 -22.74 2.03
N ALA A 466 -5.42 -21.94 2.94
CA ALA A 466 -5.58 -20.50 2.75
C ALA A 466 -4.23 -19.80 2.47
N ARG A 467 -3.14 -20.21 3.14
CA ARG A 467 -1.79 -19.69 2.94
C ARG A 467 -1.28 -19.85 1.51
N LEU A 468 -1.73 -20.85 0.75
CA LEU A 468 -1.34 -21.02 -0.65
C LEU A 468 -1.79 -19.84 -1.53
N PHE A 469 -2.82 -19.11 -1.11
CA PHE A 469 -3.32 -17.94 -1.82
C PHE A 469 -2.63 -16.64 -1.40
N SER A 470 -1.70 -16.66 -0.44
CA SER A 470 -0.97 -15.47 0.03
C SER A 470 -0.35 -14.60 -1.08
N PRO A 471 0.11 -15.14 -2.23
CA PRO A 471 0.60 -14.30 -3.33
C PRO A 471 -0.46 -13.42 -4.01
N TYR A 472 -1.74 -13.68 -3.74
CA TYR A 472 -2.88 -13.01 -4.37
C TYR A 472 -3.78 -12.27 -3.35
N LEU A 473 -3.58 -12.55 -2.06
CA LEU A 473 -4.30 -11.93 -0.94
C LEU A 473 -3.69 -10.59 -0.55
#